data_7d80c070bf798c116151264abd2ad41c
#
_entry.id   7d80c070bf798c116151264abd2ad41c
#
_cell.length_a   1.000
_cell.length_b   1.000
_cell.length_c   1.000
_cell.angle_alpha   90.00
_cell.angle_beta   90.00
_cell.angle_gamma   90.00
#
_symmetry.space_group_name_H-M   'P 1'
#
loop_
_entity.id
_entity.type
_entity.pdbx_description
1 polymer ?
#
loop_
_entity_poly.entity_id
_entity_poly.type
_entity_poly.pdbx_seq_one_letter_code
_entity_poly.pdbx_strand_id
1 'polypeptide(L)'
;MQKNNMIVNTILETQFLFDVIFIQEPSWTTIWSIPSSRSVEGKELVGVLNHPNWLTFARSSSDDNDSPRVVTYINIRLLSFQFSLHRDLLNHKVISLILFFNNSIIFFLMNVYSDSSQSALKYLKDAEANIHNVLVMTGEFNIRNSLWDPFYPYHLTHNDYLFEIADSFNLDISTPINQVPTRYSDNNQDTNSVLDLIFL
;
A
#
# COMPACT_ATOMS: atom_id res chain seq x y z
N MET A 1 18.62 -7.88 -3.44
CA MET A 1 17.73 -8.71 -2.60
C MET A 1 18.10 -8.68 -1.12
N GLN A 2 19.32 -9.05 -0.71
CA GLN A 2 19.71 -9.09 0.73
C GLN A 2 19.59 -7.73 1.45
N LYS A 3 19.96 -6.63 0.80
CA LYS A 3 20.00 -5.29 1.42
C LYS A 3 18.58 -4.77 1.77
N ASN A 4 17.63 -4.96 0.88
CA ASN A 4 16.24 -4.54 1.11
C ASN A 4 15.56 -5.40 2.19
N ASN A 5 15.81 -6.71 2.21
CA ASN A 5 15.29 -7.58 3.27
C ASN A 5 15.85 -7.17 4.64
N MET A 6 17.12 -6.73 4.70
CA MET A 6 17.71 -6.24 5.95
C MET A 6 17.02 -4.95 6.44
N ILE A 7 16.73 -4.02 5.54
CA ILE A 7 16.00 -2.79 5.88
C ILE A 7 14.61 -3.12 6.41
N VAL A 8 13.84 -3.94 5.68
CA VAL A 8 12.49 -4.33 6.11
C VAL A 8 12.54 -5.05 7.45
N ASN A 9 13.47 -5.99 7.65
CA ASN A 9 13.63 -6.67 8.93
C ASN A 9 13.93 -5.70 10.07
N THR A 10 14.82 -4.72 9.85
CA THR A 10 15.13 -3.69 10.84
C THR A 10 13.89 -2.89 11.22
N ILE A 11 13.04 -2.55 10.25
CA ILE A 11 11.77 -1.85 10.51
C ILE A 11 10.82 -2.74 11.31
N LEU A 12 10.68 -4.01 10.96
CA LEU A 12 9.82 -4.96 11.69
C LEU A 12 10.30 -5.22 13.13
N GLU A 13 11.60 -5.16 13.39
CA GLU A 13 12.18 -5.24 14.75
C GLU A 13 11.83 -4.01 15.61
N THR A 14 11.54 -2.85 14.99
CA THR A 14 11.13 -1.63 15.68
C THR A 14 9.62 -1.61 16.01
N GLN A 15 9.07 -2.77 16.32
CA GLN A 15 7.63 -3.03 16.51
C GLN A 15 6.88 -2.08 17.46
N PHE A 16 7.59 -1.37 18.33
CA PHE A 16 6.98 -0.43 19.27
C PHE A 16 6.54 0.89 18.65
N LEU A 17 7.05 1.20 17.46
CA LEU A 17 6.85 2.50 16.82
C LEU A 17 5.66 2.51 15.86
N PHE A 18 5.30 1.36 15.30
CA PHE A 18 4.33 1.28 14.22
C PHE A 18 3.23 0.25 14.49
N ASP A 19 2.02 0.55 14.05
CA ASP A 19 0.88 -0.37 14.06
C ASP A 19 0.70 -1.05 12.71
N VAL A 20 0.93 -0.30 11.64
CA VAL A 20 0.81 -0.75 10.25
C VAL A 20 2.02 -0.27 9.47
N ILE A 21 2.55 -1.12 8.60
CA ILE A 21 3.62 -0.79 7.66
C ILE A 21 3.15 -1.13 6.25
N PHE A 22 3.15 -0.13 5.38
CA PHE A 22 2.85 -0.26 3.97
C PHE A 22 4.15 -0.24 3.18
N ILE A 23 4.38 -1.25 2.35
CA ILE A 23 5.56 -1.36 1.51
C ILE A 23 5.13 -1.38 0.06
N GLN A 24 5.72 -0.49 -0.73
CA GLN A 24 5.61 -0.48 -2.19
C GLN A 24 6.91 -1.03 -2.79
N GLU A 25 6.82 -1.58 -3.97
CA GLU A 25 7.93 -2.19 -4.72
C GLU A 25 8.82 -3.13 -3.88
N PRO A 26 8.23 -4.14 -3.19
CA PRO A 26 9.03 -5.08 -2.44
C PRO A 26 10.03 -5.78 -3.36
N SER A 27 11.21 -6.07 -2.85
CA SER A 27 12.25 -6.77 -3.61
C SER A 27 11.90 -8.25 -3.92
N TRP A 28 10.78 -8.73 -3.43
CA TRP A 28 10.31 -10.09 -3.65
C TRP A 28 9.55 -10.18 -4.97
N THR A 29 10.04 -11.02 -5.85
CA THR A 29 9.46 -11.19 -7.19
C THR A 29 8.41 -12.29 -7.25
N THR A 30 8.39 -13.19 -6.26
CA THR A 30 7.51 -14.35 -6.26
C THR A 30 7.03 -14.63 -4.84
N ILE A 31 5.73 -14.53 -4.64
CA ILE A 31 5.04 -14.87 -3.39
C ILE A 31 4.07 -16.01 -3.69
N TRP A 32 4.20 -17.10 -2.95
CA TRP A 32 3.35 -18.26 -3.10
C TRP A 32 2.39 -18.40 -1.91
N SER A 33 1.20 -18.89 -2.16
CA SER A 33 0.27 -19.32 -1.13
C SER A 33 0.32 -20.86 -1.05
N ILE A 34 0.67 -21.38 0.12
CA ILE A 34 0.72 -22.81 0.38
C ILE A 34 -0.31 -23.19 1.46
N PRO A 35 -0.87 -24.41 1.42
CA PRO A 35 -1.71 -24.90 2.50
C PRO A 35 -0.95 -24.91 3.83
N SER A 36 -1.56 -24.40 4.90
CA SER A 36 -0.95 -24.37 6.23
C SER A 36 -2.01 -24.56 7.32
N SER A 37 -1.74 -25.46 8.24
CA SER A 37 -2.54 -25.63 9.45
C SER A 37 -2.28 -24.57 10.53
N ARG A 38 -1.27 -23.70 10.31
CA ARG A 38 -0.89 -22.64 11.26
C ARG A 38 -1.68 -21.34 11.06
N SER A 39 -2.34 -21.21 9.91
CA SER A 39 -3.13 -20.02 9.56
C SER A 39 -4.60 -20.31 9.72
N VAL A 40 -5.35 -19.35 10.25
CA VAL A 40 -6.83 -19.42 10.35
C VAL A 40 -7.47 -19.58 8.97
N GLU A 41 -6.87 -19.01 7.94
CA GLU A 41 -7.35 -19.14 6.56
C GLU A 41 -6.93 -20.46 5.87
N GLY A 42 -6.19 -21.33 6.58
CA GLY A 42 -5.69 -22.59 6.02
C GLY A 42 -4.57 -22.41 4.98
N LYS A 43 -4.01 -21.22 4.84
CA LYS A 43 -2.96 -20.88 3.88
C LYS A 43 -1.88 -20.01 4.52
N GLU A 44 -0.67 -20.13 4.04
CA GLU A 44 0.48 -19.31 4.46
C GLU A 44 1.20 -18.77 3.24
N LEU A 45 1.70 -17.51 3.35
CA LEU A 45 2.49 -16.88 2.29
C LEU A 45 3.97 -17.28 2.44
N VAL A 46 4.56 -17.70 1.35
CA VAL A 46 5.99 -18.04 1.23
C VAL A 46 6.64 -17.13 0.21
N GLY A 47 7.86 -16.71 0.48
CA GLY A 47 8.58 -15.77 -0.39
C GLY A 47 8.54 -14.32 0.11
N VAL A 48 7.73 -14.05 1.14
CA VAL A 48 7.74 -12.76 1.84
C VAL A 48 8.60 -12.85 3.10
N LEU A 49 9.03 -11.72 3.62
CA LEU A 49 9.69 -11.66 4.92
C LEU A 49 8.61 -11.79 6.01
N ASN A 50 8.63 -12.90 6.74
CA ASN A 50 7.75 -13.15 7.87
C ASN A 50 8.43 -12.77 9.18
N HIS A 51 7.68 -12.16 10.09
CA HIS A 51 8.14 -11.79 11.42
C HIS A 51 7.11 -12.20 12.47
N PRO A 52 7.52 -12.76 13.65
CA PRO A 52 6.58 -13.32 14.64
C PRO A 52 5.57 -12.32 15.20
N ASN A 53 5.92 -11.04 15.21
CA ASN A 53 5.06 -9.97 15.76
C ASN A 53 4.24 -9.22 14.70
N TRP A 54 4.21 -9.73 13.45
CA TRP A 54 3.51 -9.07 12.36
C TRP A 54 2.70 -10.06 11.53
N LEU A 55 1.47 -9.70 11.23
CA LEU A 55 0.66 -10.34 10.20
C LEU A 55 1.06 -9.76 8.84
N THR A 56 1.29 -10.62 7.86
CA THR A 56 1.70 -10.21 6.52
C THR A 56 0.55 -10.41 5.54
N PHE A 57 0.24 -9.36 4.79
CA PHE A 57 -0.76 -9.36 3.74
C PHE A 57 -0.11 -9.02 2.40
N ALA A 58 -0.22 -9.93 1.46
CA ALA A 58 0.25 -9.77 0.10
C ALA A 58 -0.59 -10.62 -0.84
N ARG A 59 -0.63 -10.25 -2.11
CA ARG A 59 -1.19 -11.12 -3.14
C ARG A 59 -0.22 -12.23 -3.51
N SER A 60 -0.75 -13.43 -3.71
CA SER A 60 0.04 -14.55 -4.20
C SER A 60 0.26 -14.42 -5.71
N SER A 61 1.49 -14.67 -6.18
CA SER A 61 1.83 -14.72 -7.61
C SER A 61 1.14 -15.88 -8.35
N SER A 62 0.61 -16.87 -7.62
CA SER A 62 -0.17 -17.96 -8.21
C SER A 62 -1.51 -17.49 -8.81
N ASP A 63 -1.97 -16.31 -8.42
CA ASP A 63 -3.27 -15.82 -8.84
C ASP A 63 -3.22 -15.10 -10.20
N ASP A 64 -2.06 -14.50 -10.57
CA ASP A 64 -1.95 -13.61 -11.73
C ASP A 64 -0.68 -13.76 -12.58
N ASN A 65 0.29 -14.54 -12.20
CA ASN A 65 1.67 -14.52 -12.73
C ASN A 65 2.41 -13.18 -12.59
N ASP A 66 1.81 -12.17 -11.98
CA ASP A 66 2.42 -10.87 -11.74
C ASP A 66 3.09 -10.81 -10.36
N SER A 67 4.25 -10.16 -10.31
CA SER A 67 4.92 -9.91 -9.03
C SER A 67 4.12 -8.91 -8.20
N PRO A 68 3.90 -9.17 -6.90
CA PRO A 68 3.20 -8.23 -6.04
C PRO A 68 4.00 -6.93 -5.91
N ARG A 69 3.33 -5.81 -6.10
CA ARG A 69 3.92 -4.48 -6.02
C ARG A 69 3.71 -3.83 -4.66
N VAL A 70 2.89 -4.43 -3.82
CA VAL A 70 2.56 -3.95 -2.48
C VAL A 70 2.49 -5.08 -1.48
N VAL A 71 2.96 -4.82 -0.26
CA VAL A 71 2.85 -5.72 0.89
C VAL A 71 2.48 -4.88 2.12
N THR A 72 1.59 -5.39 2.95
CA THR A 72 1.17 -4.70 4.19
C THR A 72 1.45 -5.59 5.39
N TYR A 73 2.04 -5.00 6.42
CA TYR A 73 2.27 -5.63 7.72
C TYR A 73 1.39 -4.98 8.78
N ILE A 74 0.71 -5.81 9.56
CA ILE A 74 -0.10 -5.38 10.71
C ILE A 74 0.53 -5.93 11.99
N ASN A 75 0.80 -5.06 12.96
CA ASN A 75 1.34 -5.48 14.24
C ASN A 75 0.34 -6.36 15.00
N ILE A 76 0.79 -7.49 15.55
CA ILE A 76 -0.07 -8.42 16.28
C ILE A 76 -0.71 -7.79 17.53
N ARG A 77 -0.20 -6.67 18.07
CA ARG A 77 -0.86 -5.93 19.16
C ARG A 77 -2.25 -5.41 18.78
N LEU A 78 -2.57 -5.33 17.48
CA LEU A 78 -3.89 -4.98 16.97
C LEU A 78 -4.82 -6.20 16.83
N LEU A 79 -4.49 -7.35 17.40
CA LEU A 79 -5.32 -8.58 17.30
C LEU A 79 -6.72 -8.47 17.92
N SER A 80 -7.02 -7.38 18.65
CA SER A 80 -8.41 -7.06 19.06
C SER A 80 -9.30 -6.76 17.84
N PHE A 81 -8.70 -6.39 16.71
CA PHE A 81 -9.35 -6.25 15.42
C PHE A 81 -9.08 -7.50 14.59
N GLN A 82 -10.06 -7.89 13.80
CA GLN A 82 -9.86 -8.88 12.77
C GLN A 82 -9.54 -8.18 11.45
N PHE A 83 -8.55 -8.68 10.74
CA PHE A 83 -8.14 -8.16 9.44
C PHE A 83 -8.35 -9.22 8.37
N SER A 84 -8.89 -8.83 7.24
CA SER A 84 -8.96 -9.68 6.07
C SER A 84 -8.65 -8.91 4.79
N LEU A 85 -8.18 -9.60 3.76
CA LEU A 85 -8.04 -9.02 2.43
C LEU A 85 -9.43 -8.80 1.81
N HIS A 86 -9.64 -7.62 1.25
CA HIS A 86 -10.81 -7.36 0.41
C HIS A 86 -10.57 -8.00 -0.95
N ARG A 87 -11.19 -9.14 -1.19
CA ARG A 87 -10.89 -9.98 -2.36
C ARG A 87 -11.26 -9.33 -3.67
N ASP A 88 -12.33 -8.55 -3.70
CA ASP A 88 -12.81 -7.86 -4.90
C ASP A 88 -11.92 -6.67 -5.30
N LEU A 89 -11.06 -6.20 -4.38
CA LEU A 89 -10.08 -5.12 -4.60
C LEU A 89 -8.64 -5.61 -4.60
N LEU A 90 -8.43 -6.90 -4.71
CA LEU A 90 -7.10 -7.46 -4.64
C LEU A 90 -6.49 -7.58 -6.04
N ASN A 91 -5.45 -6.80 -6.30
CA ASN A 91 -4.57 -6.99 -7.46
C ASN A 91 -3.10 -6.82 -7.06
N HIS A 92 -2.16 -7.03 -7.98
CA HIS A 92 -0.73 -6.96 -7.67
C HIS A 92 -0.24 -5.54 -7.27
N LYS A 93 -1.03 -4.50 -7.53
CA LYS A 93 -0.72 -3.09 -7.25
C LYS A 93 -1.53 -2.49 -6.11
N VAL A 94 -2.59 -3.18 -5.66
CA VAL A 94 -3.49 -2.69 -4.62
C VAL A 94 -3.76 -3.78 -3.62
N ILE A 95 -3.56 -3.48 -2.35
CA ILE A 95 -4.07 -4.27 -1.23
C ILE A 95 -5.03 -3.40 -0.44
N SER A 96 -6.27 -3.83 -0.35
CA SER A 96 -7.25 -3.29 0.57
C SER A 96 -7.49 -4.29 1.70
N LEU A 97 -7.30 -3.83 2.93
CA LEU A 97 -7.59 -4.59 4.14
C LEU A 97 -8.89 -4.10 4.75
N ILE A 98 -9.74 -5.04 5.12
CA ILE A 98 -10.95 -4.79 5.87
C ILE A 98 -10.64 -5.01 7.36
N LEU A 99 -10.94 -4.01 8.17
CA LEU A 99 -10.92 -4.11 9.63
C LEU A 99 -12.31 -4.43 10.13
N PHE A 100 -12.39 -5.46 10.97
CA PHE A 100 -13.60 -5.85 11.67
C PHE A 100 -13.43 -5.68 13.18
N PHE A 101 -14.45 -5.16 13.82
CA PHE A 101 -14.60 -5.20 15.26
C PHE A 101 -15.97 -5.77 15.59
N ASN A 102 -16.00 -6.83 16.41
CA ASN A 102 -17.24 -7.54 16.76
C ASN A 102 -18.08 -7.96 15.51
N ASN A 103 -17.41 -8.46 14.48
CA ASN A 103 -18.01 -8.89 13.20
C ASN A 103 -18.70 -7.77 12.37
N SER A 104 -18.46 -6.51 12.73
CA SER A 104 -18.93 -5.37 11.92
C SER A 104 -17.76 -4.78 11.15
N ILE A 105 -17.99 -4.47 9.86
CA ILE A 105 -17.00 -3.73 9.06
C ILE A 105 -16.87 -2.34 9.66
N ILE A 106 -15.63 -1.91 9.95
CA ILE A 106 -15.36 -0.60 10.48
C ILE A 106 -14.71 0.27 9.41
N PHE A 107 -13.57 -0.16 8.87
CA PHE A 107 -12.73 0.66 7.98
C PHE A 107 -12.00 -0.17 6.95
N PHE A 108 -11.56 0.52 5.88
CA PHE A 108 -10.62 0.01 4.90
C PHE A 108 -9.28 0.71 5.05
N LEU A 109 -8.20 -0.08 4.96
CA LEU A 109 -6.83 0.42 4.82
C LEU A 109 -6.33 0.03 3.42
N MET A 110 -5.85 0.99 2.66
CA MET A 110 -5.40 0.78 1.28
C MET A 110 -3.91 1.04 1.12
N ASN A 111 -3.19 0.07 0.57
CA ASN A 111 -1.82 0.19 0.13
C ASN A 111 -1.80 0.12 -1.40
N VAL A 112 -1.33 1.18 -2.05
CA VAL A 112 -1.44 1.38 -3.50
C VAL A 112 -0.05 1.61 -4.10
N TYR A 113 0.23 0.93 -5.21
CA TYR A 113 1.33 1.27 -6.11
C TYR A 113 0.74 1.64 -7.46
N SER A 114 0.90 2.87 -7.87
CA SER A 114 0.44 3.34 -9.19
C SER A 114 1.65 3.63 -10.07
N ASP A 115 1.74 2.93 -11.18
CA ASP A 115 2.74 3.21 -12.21
C ASP A 115 2.37 4.45 -13.05
N SER A 116 3.25 4.81 -13.99
CA SER A 116 3.02 5.94 -14.88
C SER A 116 1.77 5.82 -15.77
N SER A 117 1.24 4.60 -15.96
CA SER A 117 -0.03 4.37 -16.67
C SER A 117 -1.27 4.60 -15.83
N GLN A 118 -1.09 4.82 -14.52
CA GLN A 118 -2.16 4.99 -13.51
C GLN A 118 -3.15 3.82 -13.47
N SER A 119 -2.69 2.61 -13.79
CA SER A 119 -3.56 1.44 -13.90
C SER A 119 -4.21 1.06 -12.57
N ALA A 120 -3.52 1.27 -11.42
CA ALA A 120 -4.06 1.05 -10.10
C ALA A 120 -5.19 2.04 -9.78
N LEU A 121 -5.03 3.31 -10.15
CA LEU A 121 -6.07 4.34 -9.94
C LEU A 121 -7.29 4.08 -10.80
N LYS A 122 -7.11 3.70 -12.07
CA LYS A 122 -8.23 3.30 -12.94
C LYS A 122 -9.00 2.13 -12.34
N TYR A 123 -8.27 1.12 -11.86
CA TYR A 123 -8.87 -0.03 -11.19
C TYR A 123 -9.68 0.36 -9.94
N LEU A 124 -9.15 1.26 -9.09
CA LEU A 124 -9.86 1.76 -7.92
C LEU A 124 -11.10 2.58 -8.30
N LYS A 125 -11.01 3.40 -9.35
CA LYS A 125 -12.13 4.17 -9.88
C LYS A 125 -13.28 3.28 -10.34
N ASP A 126 -12.98 2.20 -11.05
CA ASP A 126 -13.99 1.24 -11.49
C ASP A 126 -14.67 0.50 -10.32
N ALA A 127 -13.97 0.36 -9.20
CA ALA A 127 -14.43 -0.35 -8.01
C ALA A 127 -15.05 0.58 -6.93
N GLU A 128 -14.93 1.91 -7.05
CA GLU A 128 -15.27 2.88 -5.99
C GLU A 128 -16.66 2.72 -5.42
N ALA A 129 -17.66 2.36 -6.25
CA ALA A 129 -19.04 2.21 -5.82
C ALA A 129 -19.26 1.15 -4.72
N ASN A 130 -18.31 0.24 -4.54
CA ASN A 130 -18.36 -0.85 -3.58
C ASN A 130 -17.51 -0.60 -2.33
N ILE A 131 -16.85 0.58 -2.24
CA ILE A 131 -15.91 0.89 -1.17
C ILE A 131 -16.46 2.05 -0.35
N HIS A 132 -16.57 1.83 0.95
CA HIS A 132 -17.04 2.84 1.90
C HIS A 132 -16.14 2.82 3.15
N ASN A 133 -16.12 3.93 3.87
CA ASN A 133 -15.35 4.04 5.13
C ASN A 133 -13.85 3.75 4.97
N VAL A 134 -13.21 4.29 3.95
CA VAL A 134 -11.75 4.23 3.83
C VAL A 134 -11.16 5.12 4.93
N LEU A 135 -10.30 4.54 5.76
CA LEU A 135 -9.60 5.26 6.83
C LEU A 135 -8.29 5.84 6.32
N VAL A 136 -7.57 5.05 5.52
CA VAL A 136 -6.26 5.42 5.00
C VAL A 136 -6.10 4.88 3.60
N MET A 137 -5.67 5.71 2.68
CA MET A 137 -5.12 5.33 1.39
C MET A 137 -3.69 5.88 1.31
N THR A 138 -2.71 5.02 1.16
CA THR A 138 -1.31 5.41 1.09
C THR A 138 -0.57 4.61 0.03
N GLY A 139 0.53 5.17 -0.46
CA GLY A 139 1.37 4.45 -1.40
C GLY A 139 2.22 5.35 -2.29
N GLU A 140 2.88 4.70 -3.23
CA GLU A 140 3.62 5.35 -4.30
C GLU A 140 2.70 5.55 -5.51
N PHE A 141 2.36 6.81 -5.80
CA PHE A 141 1.40 7.13 -6.86
C PHE A 141 2.07 7.47 -8.19
N ASN A 142 3.36 7.76 -8.19
CA ASN A 142 4.15 8.15 -9.38
C ASN A 142 3.53 9.35 -10.15
N ILE A 143 2.88 10.24 -9.42
CA ILE A 143 2.23 11.44 -9.92
C ILE A 143 2.90 12.65 -9.28
N ARG A 144 3.22 13.66 -10.09
CA ARG A 144 3.78 14.92 -9.64
C ARG A 144 2.73 16.02 -9.71
N ASN A 145 2.60 16.79 -8.65
CA ASN A 145 1.71 17.94 -8.61
C ASN A 145 2.25 18.99 -7.62
N SER A 146 2.11 20.26 -7.94
CA SER A 146 2.57 21.38 -7.09
C SER A 146 1.89 21.44 -5.71
N LEU A 147 0.81 20.72 -5.49
CA LEU A 147 0.14 20.64 -4.19
C LEU A 147 0.94 19.85 -3.13
N TRP A 148 1.75 18.88 -3.55
CA TRP A 148 2.56 18.07 -2.64
C TRP A 148 4.04 18.00 -3.02
N ASP A 149 4.39 18.28 -4.29
CA ASP A 149 5.76 18.24 -4.78
C ASP A 149 6.27 19.66 -5.04
N PRO A 150 6.99 20.24 -4.06
CA PRO A 150 7.51 21.62 -4.20
C PRO A 150 8.57 21.76 -5.31
N PHE A 151 9.10 20.64 -5.80
CA PHE A 151 10.07 20.60 -6.89
C PHE A 151 9.39 20.59 -8.26
N TYR A 152 8.06 20.54 -8.30
CA TYR A 152 7.28 20.50 -9.52
C TYR A 152 6.25 21.64 -9.56
N PRO A 153 6.56 22.74 -10.29
CA PRO A 153 5.74 23.96 -10.25
C PRO A 153 4.45 23.88 -11.09
N TYR A 154 4.20 22.77 -11.79
CA TYR A 154 3.07 22.66 -12.69
C TYR A 154 1.91 21.88 -12.07
N HIS A 155 0.69 22.38 -12.29
CA HIS A 155 -0.52 21.58 -12.11
C HIS A 155 -0.74 20.73 -13.37
N LEU A 156 -0.62 19.42 -13.24
CA LEU A 156 -0.99 18.53 -14.33
C LEU A 156 -2.48 18.23 -14.24
N THR A 157 -3.18 18.49 -15.33
CA THR A 157 -4.61 18.15 -15.50
C THR A 157 -4.86 16.64 -15.54
N HIS A 158 -3.82 15.82 -15.63
CA HIS A 158 -3.92 14.35 -15.67
C HIS A 158 -3.97 13.69 -14.29
N ASN A 159 -4.06 14.47 -13.21
CA ASN A 159 -4.14 13.95 -11.84
C ASN A 159 -5.60 13.72 -11.39
N ASP A 160 -6.54 13.88 -12.29
CA ASP A 160 -7.97 13.90 -11.97
C ASP A 160 -8.40 12.60 -11.25
N TYR A 161 -7.91 11.44 -11.69
CA TYR A 161 -8.27 10.16 -11.05
C TYR A 161 -7.89 10.08 -9.57
N LEU A 162 -6.71 10.58 -9.17
CA LEU A 162 -6.28 10.50 -7.79
C LEU A 162 -7.17 11.36 -6.88
N PHE A 163 -7.47 12.59 -7.33
CA PHE A 163 -8.37 13.50 -6.61
C PHE A 163 -9.81 12.98 -6.60
N GLU A 164 -10.32 12.51 -7.75
CA GLU A 164 -11.66 11.94 -7.83
C GLU A 164 -11.83 10.75 -6.89
N ILE A 165 -10.82 9.87 -6.78
CA ILE A 165 -10.83 8.73 -5.87
C ILE A 165 -10.76 9.20 -4.42
N ALA A 166 -9.86 10.13 -4.08
CA ALA A 166 -9.77 10.69 -2.74
C ALA A 166 -11.11 11.33 -2.33
N ASP A 167 -11.69 12.15 -3.18
CA ASP A 167 -13.00 12.77 -2.94
C ASP A 167 -14.10 11.71 -2.76
N SER A 168 -14.14 10.67 -3.60
CA SER A 168 -15.17 9.62 -3.51
C SER A 168 -15.07 8.82 -2.22
N PHE A 169 -13.86 8.71 -1.65
CA PHE A 169 -13.61 8.08 -0.35
C PHE A 169 -13.69 9.06 0.82
N ASN A 170 -13.94 10.33 0.56
CA ASN A 170 -13.94 11.42 1.54
C ASN A 170 -12.61 11.53 2.29
N LEU A 171 -11.51 11.49 1.55
CA LEU A 171 -10.15 11.57 2.06
C LEU A 171 -9.47 12.87 1.64
N ASP A 172 -8.76 13.47 2.58
CA ASP A 172 -7.88 14.61 2.34
C ASP A 172 -6.41 14.18 2.24
N ILE A 173 -5.61 14.97 1.51
CA ILE A 173 -4.15 14.76 1.46
C ILE A 173 -3.56 15.13 2.82
N SER A 174 -2.98 14.14 3.48
CA SER A 174 -2.30 14.30 4.77
C SER A 174 -0.78 14.40 4.64
N THR A 175 -0.25 14.31 3.43
CA THR A 175 1.18 14.44 3.15
C THR A 175 1.63 15.86 3.47
N PRO A 176 2.65 16.09 4.32
CA PRO A 176 3.09 17.42 4.68
C PRO A 176 3.56 18.22 3.46
N ILE A 177 3.13 19.47 3.36
CA ILE A 177 3.69 20.43 2.43
C ILE A 177 5.14 20.69 2.87
N ASN A 178 6.10 20.71 1.95
CA ASN A 178 7.55 20.86 2.20
C ASN A 178 8.26 19.61 2.77
N GLN A 179 7.77 18.45 2.49
CA GLN A 179 8.53 17.25 2.85
C GLN A 179 9.79 17.08 1.97
N VAL A 180 10.71 16.28 2.49
CA VAL A 180 11.89 15.84 1.75
C VAL A 180 11.44 15.01 0.54
N PRO A 181 12.12 15.07 -0.60
CA PRO A 181 11.82 14.20 -1.72
C PRO A 181 11.77 12.73 -1.29
N THR A 182 10.76 12.01 -1.73
CA THR A 182 10.68 10.55 -1.51
C THR A 182 11.43 9.79 -2.60
N ARG A 183 11.66 10.43 -3.74
CA ARG A 183 12.50 9.94 -4.82
C ARG A 183 13.62 10.92 -5.12
N TYR A 184 14.85 10.43 -5.14
CA TYR A 184 16.04 11.15 -5.58
C TYR A 184 16.41 10.70 -6.99
N SER A 185 16.68 11.66 -7.86
CA SER A 185 17.12 11.34 -9.21
C SER A 185 18.57 10.85 -9.22
N ASP A 186 18.82 9.76 -9.92
CA ASP A 186 20.19 9.26 -10.16
C ASP A 186 20.94 10.07 -11.22
N ASN A 187 20.22 10.91 -11.97
CA ASN A 187 20.75 11.74 -13.03
C ASN A 187 20.61 13.21 -12.68
N ASN A 188 21.66 14.01 -12.91
CA ASN A 188 21.67 15.47 -12.67
C ASN A 188 20.65 16.25 -13.53
N GLN A 189 19.95 15.60 -14.45
CA GLN A 189 18.95 16.23 -15.33
C GLN A 189 17.51 16.06 -14.83
N ASP A 190 17.24 15.05 -13.98
CA ASP A 190 15.93 14.85 -13.41
C ASP A 190 15.83 15.58 -12.07
N THR A 191 14.69 16.14 -11.76
CA THR A 191 14.42 16.74 -10.47
C THR A 191 13.98 15.69 -9.46
N ASN A 192 14.40 15.86 -8.20
CA ASN A 192 13.85 15.11 -7.08
C ASN A 192 12.32 15.30 -7.03
N SER A 193 11.61 14.34 -6.50
CA SER A 193 10.14 14.38 -6.45
C SER A 193 9.56 13.75 -5.20
N VAL A 194 8.34 14.16 -4.87
CA VAL A 194 7.51 13.54 -3.85
C VAL A 194 6.47 12.68 -4.55
N LEU A 195 6.58 11.36 -4.43
CA LEU A 195 5.72 10.39 -5.10
C LEU A 195 4.90 9.55 -4.12
N ASP A 196 5.37 9.45 -2.85
CA ASP A 196 4.67 8.74 -1.79
C ASP A 196 3.72 9.68 -1.07
N LEU A 197 2.45 9.33 -1.05
CA LEU A 197 1.38 10.16 -0.50
C LEU A 197 0.56 9.39 0.54
N ILE A 198 -0.04 10.15 1.46
CA ILE A 198 -0.95 9.65 2.47
C ILE A 198 -2.25 10.47 2.39
N PHE A 199 -3.36 9.78 2.33
CA PHE A 199 -4.71 10.32 2.38
C PHE A 199 -5.43 9.76 3.62
N LEU A 200 -6.06 10.62 4.40
CA LEU A 200 -6.79 10.30 5.63
C LEU A 200 -8.20 10.87 5.60
#